data_8f7a2e91a0141dbc7e48773a8a750039
#
_entry.id   8f7a2e91a0141dbc7e48773a8a750039
#
_cell.length_a   1.000
_cell.length_b   1.000
_cell.length_c   1.000
_cell.angle_alpha   90.00
_cell.angle_beta   90.00
_cell.angle_gamma   90.00
#
_symmetry.space_group_name_H-M   'P 1'
#
loop_
_entity.id
_entity.type
_entity.pdbx_description
1 polymer ?
#
loop_
_entity_poly.entity_id
_entity_poly.type
_entity_poly.pdbx_seq_one_letter_code
_entity_poly.pdbx_strand_id
1 'polypeptide(L)'
;IRLRDSDALSLTWDCGRSWQHVWNTSGEHAQAFYGESEYAETRVPTMISDYSELMLNWAVLRIGRKARFYQGWEAIRVPGSAQSVDPCWGFEQLSLISGRLTRDDKPVPMQLRTIFPDHYELNQFSHLAGLRFKDLLAAFKDPAGGILANWVEPAPDSGRPQGAEKSESSK
;
A
#
# COMPACT_ATOMS: atom_id res chain seq x y z
N ILE A 1 -10.73 -5.54 -13.79
CA ILE A 1 -11.24 -6.10 -12.52
C ILE A 1 -12.08 -7.31 -12.91
N ARG A 2 -11.67 -8.50 -12.52
CA ARG A 2 -12.50 -9.70 -12.65
C ARG A 2 -12.97 -10.10 -11.27
N LEU A 3 -14.28 -10.02 -11.05
CA LEU A 3 -14.92 -10.71 -9.95
C LEU A 3 -15.07 -12.19 -10.38
N ARG A 4 -14.42 -13.09 -9.70
CA ARG A 4 -14.65 -14.53 -9.86
C ARG A 4 -15.56 -15.04 -8.75
N ASP A 5 -16.37 -16.01 -9.10
CA ASP A 5 -17.34 -16.68 -8.23
C ASP A 5 -16.75 -16.98 -6.85
N SER A 6 -17.41 -16.49 -5.83
CA SER A 6 -17.05 -16.49 -4.42
C SER A 6 -16.14 -15.31 -3.99
N ASP A 7 -16.73 -14.33 -3.39
CA ASP A 7 -16.22 -13.38 -2.38
C ASP A 7 -14.75 -12.89 -2.47
N ALA A 8 -14.10 -13.03 -3.64
CA ALA A 8 -12.73 -12.62 -3.86
C ALA A 8 -12.63 -11.49 -4.87
N LEU A 9 -12.04 -10.38 -4.47
CA LEU A 9 -11.61 -9.31 -5.37
C LEU A 9 -10.18 -9.62 -5.83
N SER A 10 -10.00 -9.83 -7.14
CA SER A 10 -8.68 -9.98 -7.74
C SER A 10 -8.37 -8.80 -8.65
N LEU A 11 -7.26 -8.14 -8.42
CA LEU A 11 -6.73 -7.05 -9.22
C LEU A 11 -5.38 -7.46 -9.77
N THR A 12 -5.20 -7.33 -11.10
CA THR A 12 -3.92 -7.57 -11.75
C THR A 12 -3.55 -6.37 -12.61
N TRP A 13 -2.26 -6.08 -12.71
CA TRP A 13 -1.68 -5.04 -13.55
C TRP A 13 -0.31 -5.49 -14.06
N ASP A 14 0.37 -4.66 -14.85
CA ASP A 14 1.65 -4.98 -15.50
C ASP A 14 1.58 -6.28 -16.33
N CYS A 15 0.54 -6.44 -17.15
CA CYS A 15 0.30 -7.65 -17.94
C CYS A 15 0.21 -8.94 -17.11
N GLY A 16 -0.25 -8.83 -15.86
CA GLY A 16 -0.39 -9.96 -14.93
C GLY A 16 0.83 -10.22 -14.05
N ARG A 17 1.91 -9.45 -14.20
CA ARG A 17 3.11 -9.61 -13.36
C ARG A 17 2.90 -9.16 -11.93
N SER A 18 2.05 -8.17 -11.72
CA SER A 18 1.69 -7.70 -10.39
C SER A 18 0.21 -7.98 -10.13
N TRP A 19 -0.09 -8.40 -8.92
CA TRP A 19 -1.45 -8.76 -8.55
C TRP A 19 -1.72 -8.50 -7.08
N GLN A 20 -2.98 -8.27 -6.77
CA GLN A 20 -3.51 -8.31 -5.41
C GLN A 20 -4.83 -9.07 -5.39
N HIS A 21 -4.94 -10.00 -4.47
CA HIS A 21 -6.16 -10.72 -4.19
C HIS A 21 -6.61 -10.37 -2.77
N VAL A 22 -7.86 -9.97 -2.64
CA VAL A 22 -8.51 -9.81 -1.36
C VAL A 22 -9.60 -10.89 -1.30
N TRP A 23 -9.47 -11.82 -0.36
CA TRP A 23 -10.41 -12.90 -0.20
C TRP A 23 -11.13 -12.77 1.13
N ASN A 24 -12.45 -12.91 1.09
CA ASN A 24 -13.22 -13.21 2.27
C ASN A 24 -13.29 -14.75 2.34
N THR A 25 -12.52 -15.36 3.21
CA THR A 25 -12.68 -16.78 3.48
C THR A 25 -13.94 -16.91 4.31
N SER A 26 -14.95 -17.54 3.74
CA SER A 26 -16.24 -17.82 4.37
C SER A 26 -16.02 -18.51 5.72
N GLY A 27 -15.92 -17.75 6.78
CA GLY A 27 -15.89 -18.33 8.10
C GLY A 27 -15.15 -17.53 9.16
N GLU A 28 -13.96 -17.02 8.97
CA GLU A 28 -13.25 -16.43 10.11
C GLU A 28 -12.45 -15.16 9.81
N HIS A 29 -11.70 -15.09 8.71
CA HIS A 29 -10.81 -13.94 8.48
C HIS A 29 -10.71 -13.55 7.00
N ALA A 30 -10.77 -12.26 6.69
CA ALA A 30 -10.42 -11.76 5.37
C ALA A 30 -8.90 -11.75 5.20
N GLN A 31 -8.42 -12.17 4.03
CA GLN A 31 -6.98 -12.23 3.73
C GLN A 31 -6.66 -11.42 2.48
N ALA A 32 -5.60 -10.62 2.54
CA ALA A 32 -5.04 -9.94 1.38
C ALA A 32 -3.69 -10.56 1.01
N PHE A 33 -3.55 -10.82 -0.27
CA PHE A 33 -2.31 -11.30 -0.86
C PHE A 33 -1.81 -10.26 -1.84
N TYR A 34 -0.54 -9.94 -1.79
CA TYR A 34 0.11 -9.04 -2.72
C TYR A 34 1.35 -9.72 -3.30
N GLY A 35 1.52 -9.64 -4.61
CA GLY A 35 2.69 -10.17 -5.29
C GLY A 35 3.13 -9.28 -6.45
N GLU A 36 4.44 -9.19 -6.68
CA GLU A 36 5.05 -8.40 -7.74
C GLU A 36 5.89 -9.27 -8.71
N SER A 37 5.79 -10.58 -8.64
CA SER A 37 6.63 -11.48 -9.43
C SER A 37 5.83 -12.61 -10.05
N GLU A 38 6.20 -12.99 -11.28
CA GLU A 38 5.71 -14.18 -11.96
C GLU A 38 6.01 -15.49 -11.19
N TYR A 39 6.97 -15.44 -10.27
CA TYR A 39 7.44 -16.58 -9.48
C TYR A 39 6.85 -16.66 -8.08
N ALA A 40 5.93 -15.76 -7.72
CA ALA A 40 5.28 -15.81 -6.41
C ALA A 40 4.26 -16.95 -6.33
N GLU A 41 4.69 -18.19 -6.48
CA GLU A 41 3.86 -19.38 -6.26
C GLU A 41 3.45 -19.54 -4.79
N THR A 42 4.23 -19.00 -3.88
CA THR A 42 3.93 -19.03 -2.45
C THR A 42 2.95 -17.92 -2.08
N ARG A 43 1.68 -18.27 -2.06
CA ARG A 43 0.59 -17.38 -1.60
C ARG A 43 0.65 -17.21 -0.07
N VAL A 44 1.64 -16.46 0.39
CA VAL A 44 1.67 -16.06 1.80
C VAL A 44 0.87 -14.78 1.94
N PRO A 45 -0.15 -14.73 2.80
CA PRO A 45 -0.91 -13.52 3.03
C PRO A 45 0.01 -12.37 3.45
N THR A 46 -0.17 -11.21 2.83
CA THR A 46 0.51 -9.99 3.29
C THR A 46 -0.25 -9.35 4.44
N MET A 47 -1.56 -9.55 4.49
CA MET A 47 -2.43 -9.12 5.58
C MET A 47 -3.56 -10.12 5.81
N ILE A 48 -3.89 -10.32 7.07
CA ILE A 48 -5.07 -11.06 7.55
C ILE A 48 -5.78 -10.14 8.53
N SER A 49 -7.10 -10.03 8.47
CA SER A 49 -7.87 -9.23 9.43
C SER A 49 -9.33 -9.69 9.48
N ASP A 50 -9.94 -9.56 10.67
CA ASP A 50 -11.38 -9.72 10.88
C ASP A 50 -12.16 -8.47 10.45
N TYR A 51 -11.47 -7.36 10.23
CA TYR A 51 -12.07 -6.09 9.84
C TYR A 51 -11.86 -5.82 8.36
N SER A 52 -12.95 -5.84 7.60
CA SER A 52 -12.93 -5.54 6.15
C SER A 52 -12.36 -4.16 5.85
N GLU A 53 -12.60 -3.16 6.71
CA GLU A 53 -12.10 -1.80 6.49
C GLU A 53 -10.57 -1.74 6.55
N LEU A 54 -9.93 -2.43 7.50
CA LEU A 54 -8.47 -2.52 7.56
C LEU A 54 -7.90 -3.19 6.29
N MET A 55 -8.58 -4.24 5.83
CA MET A 55 -8.19 -4.93 4.59
C MET A 55 -8.28 -4.01 3.38
N LEU A 56 -9.37 -3.25 3.26
CA LEU A 56 -9.58 -2.30 2.17
C LEU A 56 -8.56 -1.16 2.24
N ASN A 57 -8.26 -0.64 3.42
CA ASN A 57 -7.24 0.40 3.60
C ASN A 57 -5.85 -0.09 3.19
N TRP A 58 -5.50 -1.32 3.55
CA TRP A 58 -4.26 -1.95 3.08
C TRP A 58 -4.22 -2.10 1.56
N ALA A 59 -5.33 -2.58 0.97
CA ALA A 59 -5.45 -2.73 -0.47
C ALA A 59 -5.27 -1.38 -1.19
N VAL A 60 -5.92 -0.32 -0.68
CA VAL A 60 -5.79 1.03 -1.26
C VAL A 60 -4.35 1.53 -1.16
N LEU A 61 -3.66 1.33 -0.04
CA LEU A 61 -2.26 1.71 0.08
C LEU A 61 -1.39 1.05 -1.01
N ARG A 62 -1.58 -0.24 -1.24
CA ARG A 62 -0.76 -1.00 -2.20
C ARG A 62 -1.10 -0.66 -3.65
N ILE A 63 -2.39 -0.68 -3.99
CA ILE A 63 -2.88 -0.44 -5.36
C ILE A 63 -2.85 1.05 -5.71
N GLY A 64 -3.22 1.91 -4.76
CA GLY A 64 -3.31 3.35 -4.98
C GLY A 64 -1.97 3.96 -5.39
N ARG A 65 -0.87 3.50 -4.81
CA ARG A 65 0.49 3.90 -5.22
C ARG A 65 0.77 3.57 -6.69
N LYS A 66 0.45 2.35 -7.12
CA LYS A 66 0.62 1.93 -8.51
C LYS A 66 -0.32 2.70 -9.44
N ALA A 67 -1.58 2.89 -9.04
CA ALA A 67 -2.54 3.66 -9.82
C ALA A 67 -2.06 5.09 -10.07
N ARG A 68 -1.54 5.77 -9.06
CA ARG A 68 -0.97 7.12 -9.20
C ARG A 68 0.22 7.15 -10.16
N PHE A 69 1.12 6.18 -10.04
CA PHE A 69 2.27 6.05 -10.95
C PHE A 69 1.82 5.94 -12.41
N TYR A 70 0.83 5.11 -12.72
CA TYR A 70 0.30 4.97 -14.10
C TYR A 70 -0.47 6.19 -14.59
N GLN A 71 -1.00 7.01 -13.68
CA GLN A 71 -1.62 8.29 -14.03
C GLN A 71 -0.57 9.41 -14.21
N GLY A 72 0.69 9.14 -13.95
CA GLY A 72 1.73 10.16 -13.95
C GLY A 72 1.60 11.18 -12.81
N TRP A 73 0.91 10.81 -11.73
CA TRP A 73 0.75 11.69 -10.57
C TRP A 73 1.88 11.52 -9.59
N GLU A 74 2.11 12.56 -8.80
CA GLU A 74 3.06 12.54 -7.71
C GLU A 74 2.76 11.43 -6.70
N ALA A 75 3.81 10.84 -6.14
CA ALA A 75 3.66 9.72 -5.22
C ALA A 75 3.16 10.18 -3.84
N ILE A 76 2.26 9.43 -3.24
CA ILE A 76 1.94 9.56 -1.81
C ILE A 76 2.89 8.66 -1.04
N ARG A 77 3.80 9.27 -0.27
CA ARG A 77 4.80 8.55 0.54
C ARG A 77 4.42 8.57 2.01
N VAL A 78 3.58 7.63 2.38
CA VAL A 78 3.23 7.43 3.78
C VAL A 78 4.50 7.07 4.56
N PRO A 79 4.78 7.75 5.70
CA PRO A 79 5.97 7.47 6.51
C PRO A 79 6.03 6.02 6.98
N GLY A 80 7.21 5.40 6.94
CA GLY A 80 7.40 3.99 7.29
C GLY A 80 8.60 3.74 8.20
N SER A 81 9.36 4.78 8.59
CA SER A 81 10.48 4.61 9.52
C SER A 81 9.98 4.25 10.92
N ALA A 82 10.83 3.59 11.71
CA ALA A 82 10.48 3.21 13.08
C ALA A 82 10.12 4.39 13.98
N GLN A 83 10.63 5.60 13.66
CA GLN A 83 10.32 6.83 14.39
C GLN A 83 9.04 7.51 13.94
N SER A 84 8.41 7.03 12.87
CA SER A 84 7.24 7.66 12.26
C SER A 84 5.92 6.94 12.53
N VAL A 85 5.88 6.07 13.53
CA VAL A 85 4.62 5.42 13.94
C VAL A 85 3.62 6.49 14.36
N ASP A 86 2.38 6.39 13.88
CA ASP A 86 1.30 7.26 14.35
C ASP A 86 1.09 7.04 15.86
N PRO A 87 1.17 8.11 16.68
CA PRO A 87 1.15 8.00 18.14
C PRO A 87 -0.13 7.38 18.72
N CYS A 88 -1.20 7.30 17.94
CA CYS A 88 -2.43 6.61 18.34
C CYS A 88 -2.31 5.08 18.33
N TRP A 89 -1.20 4.55 17.81
CA TRP A 89 -0.98 3.13 17.63
C TRP A 89 0.32 2.67 18.28
N GLY A 90 0.27 1.50 18.90
CA GLY A 90 1.43 0.68 19.19
C GLY A 90 1.48 -0.51 18.24
N PHE A 91 2.45 -1.38 18.46
CA PHE A 91 2.54 -2.64 17.70
C PHE A 91 3.05 -3.77 18.57
N GLU A 92 2.67 -4.96 18.19
CA GLU A 92 3.10 -6.22 18.79
C GLU A 92 3.74 -7.08 17.72
N GLN A 93 4.95 -7.54 17.98
CA GLN A 93 5.63 -8.51 17.14
C GLN A 93 5.05 -9.90 17.37
N LEU A 94 4.56 -10.55 16.32
CA LEU A 94 4.04 -11.92 16.37
C LEU A 94 5.12 -12.94 15.96
N SER A 95 5.99 -12.54 15.03
CA SER A 95 7.15 -13.34 14.56
C SER A 95 8.22 -12.40 13.98
N LEU A 96 9.32 -12.96 13.49
CA LEU A 96 10.36 -12.17 12.78
C LEU A 96 9.85 -11.49 11.50
N ILE A 97 8.76 -11.99 10.93
CA ILE A 97 8.23 -11.51 9.66
C ILE A 97 6.76 -11.09 9.73
N SER A 98 6.22 -10.92 10.93
CA SER A 98 4.83 -10.48 11.10
C SER A 98 4.61 -9.76 12.41
N GLY A 99 3.66 -8.85 12.40
CA GLY A 99 3.21 -8.12 13.56
C GLY A 99 1.77 -7.63 13.41
N ARG A 100 1.27 -6.97 14.43
CA ARG A 100 -0.03 -6.34 14.43
C ARG A 100 0.01 -4.99 15.12
N LEU A 101 -0.96 -4.14 14.79
CA LEU A 101 -1.19 -2.90 15.52
C LEU A 101 -1.83 -3.18 16.88
N THR A 102 -1.54 -2.32 17.83
CA THR A 102 -2.25 -2.24 19.12
C THR A 102 -2.86 -0.85 19.27
N ARG A 103 -3.98 -0.75 19.96
CA ARG A 103 -4.60 0.52 20.32
C ARG A 103 -5.02 0.46 21.78
N ASP A 104 -4.60 1.45 22.57
CA ASP A 104 -4.82 1.45 24.02
C ASP A 104 -4.34 0.12 24.66
N ASP A 105 -3.14 -0.32 24.28
CA ASP A 105 -2.49 -1.59 24.67
C ASP A 105 -3.30 -2.86 24.33
N LYS A 106 -4.34 -2.74 23.52
CA LYS A 106 -5.14 -3.89 23.07
C LYS A 106 -4.78 -4.26 21.64
N PRO A 107 -4.57 -5.54 21.36
CA PRO A 107 -4.28 -5.99 20.02
C PRO A 107 -5.47 -5.77 19.09
N VAL A 108 -5.19 -5.22 17.91
CA VAL A 108 -6.16 -5.17 16.81
C VAL A 108 -6.21 -6.54 16.15
N PRO A 109 -7.41 -7.08 15.84
CA PRO A 109 -7.55 -8.38 15.17
C PRO A 109 -7.07 -8.32 13.72
N MET A 110 -5.77 -8.24 13.55
CA MET A 110 -5.09 -8.23 12.28
C MET A 110 -3.68 -8.84 12.43
N GLN A 111 -3.15 -9.32 11.32
CA GLN A 111 -1.75 -9.66 11.17
C GLN A 111 -1.25 -9.07 9.86
N LEU A 112 -0.14 -8.36 9.92
CA LEU A 112 0.52 -7.79 8.76
C LEU A 112 1.92 -8.39 8.61
N ARG A 113 2.27 -8.79 7.39
CA ARG A 113 3.62 -9.20 7.07
C ARG A 113 4.54 -7.98 7.04
N THR A 114 5.57 -8.01 7.88
CA THR A 114 6.57 -6.97 8.04
C THR A 114 7.84 -7.59 8.58
N ILE A 115 8.99 -6.97 8.35
CA ILE A 115 10.28 -7.48 8.83
C ILE A 115 10.70 -6.67 10.04
N PHE A 116 10.96 -7.33 11.16
CA PHE A 116 11.51 -6.73 12.36
C PHE A 116 13.06 -6.69 12.30
N PRO A 117 13.69 -5.66 12.88
CA PRO A 117 13.13 -4.62 13.75
C PRO A 117 12.48 -3.44 13.03
N ASP A 118 12.67 -3.25 11.72
CA ASP A 118 12.25 -2.03 11.04
C ASP A 118 10.73 -1.90 10.88
N HIS A 119 10.02 -3.02 10.82
CA HIS A 119 8.55 -3.14 10.70
C HIS A 119 7.89 -2.03 9.83
N TYR A 120 8.54 -1.72 8.70
CA TYR A 120 8.21 -0.63 7.81
C TYR A 120 6.74 -0.60 7.37
N GLU A 121 6.18 -1.74 7.01
CA GLU A 121 4.79 -1.87 6.56
C GLU A 121 3.79 -1.57 7.67
N LEU A 122 4.09 -1.98 8.92
CA LEU A 122 3.26 -1.65 10.08
C LEU A 122 3.28 -0.16 10.36
N ASN A 123 4.47 0.47 10.30
CA ASN A 123 4.59 1.90 10.49
C ASN A 123 3.77 2.68 9.46
N GLN A 124 3.90 2.35 8.18
CA GLN A 124 3.08 2.95 7.15
C GLN A 124 1.58 2.74 7.39
N PHE A 125 1.21 1.53 7.75
CA PHE A 125 -0.20 1.20 7.94
C PHE A 125 -0.80 1.88 9.16
N SER A 126 -0.03 2.16 10.22
CA SER A 126 -0.50 2.89 11.39
C SER A 126 -1.14 4.23 11.04
N HIS A 127 -0.58 4.96 10.08
CA HIS A 127 -1.13 6.24 9.61
C HIS A 127 -2.45 6.13 8.85
N LEU A 128 -2.80 4.94 8.40
CA LEU A 128 -3.97 4.71 7.53
C LEU A 128 -5.05 3.87 8.21
N ALA A 129 -4.69 3.10 9.22
CA ALA A 129 -5.58 2.15 9.88
C ALA A 129 -6.81 2.81 10.54
N GLY A 130 -6.66 4.05 10.99
CA GLY A 130 -7.75 4.83 11.61
C GLY A 130 -8.60 5.63 10.62
N LEU A 131 -8.24 5.65 9.34
CA LEU A 131 -8.96 6.41 8.32
C LEU A 131 -10.14 5.61 7.78
N ARG A 132 -11.23 6.31 7.43
CA ARG A 132 -12.33 5.67 6.72
C ARG A 132 -11.89 5.31 5.30
N PHE A 133 -12.23 4.12 4.87
CA PHE A 133 -11.89 3.63 3.53
C PHE A 133 -12.26 4.62 2.40
N LYS A 134 -13.45 5.23 2.48
CA LYS A 134 -13.91 6.18 1.46
C LYS A 134 -13.01 7.42 1.35
N ASP A 135 -12.55 7.94 2.48
CA ASP A 135 -11.69 9.12 2.51
C ASP A 135 -10.29 8.77 2.00
N LEU A 136 -9.78 7.61 2.38
CA LEU A 136 -8.51 7.10 1.89
C LEU A 136 -8.54 6.86 0.37
N LEU A 137 -9.58 6.22 -0.13
CA LEU A 137 -9.75 5.99 -1.57
C LEU A 137 -9.85 7.31 -2.34
N ALA A 138 -10.58 8.30 -1.80
CA ALA A 138 -10.68 9.62 -2.39
C ALA A 138 -9.30 10.31 -2.46
N ALA A 139 -8.49 10.22 -1.40
CA ALA A 139 -7.15 10.80 -1.35
C ALA A 139 -6.22 10.21 -2.42
N PHE A 140 -6.24 8.91 -2.63
CA PHE A 140 -5.45 8.28 -3.68
C PHE A 140 -5.93 8.60 -5.10
N LYS A 141 -7.19 8.98 -5.27
CA LYS A 141 -7.80 9.40 -6.54
C LYS A 141 -7.68 10.90 -6.81
N ASP A 142 -7.23 11.68 -5.84
CA ASP A 142 -6.99 13.11 -5.97
C ASP A 142 -5.51 13.35 -6.33
N PRO A 143 -5.20 14.00 -7.46
CA PRO A 143 -3.82 14.35 -7.80
C PRO A 143 -3.09 15.10 -6.68
N ALA A 144 -3.78 15.99 -5.97
CA ALA A 144 -3.24 16.72 -4.82
C ALA A 144 -3.12 15.89 -3.54
N GLY A 145 -3.64 14.65 -3.52
CA GLY A 145 -3.53 13.75 -2.37
C GLY A 145 -4.61 13.90 -1.29
N GLY A 146 -5.52 14.88 -1.40
CA GLY A 146 -6.61 15.07 -0.45
C GLY A 146 -6.14 15.10 1.01
N ILE A 147 -6.71 14.25 1.87
CA ILE A 147 -6.32 14.14 3.29
C ILE A 147 -4.87 13.65 3.49
N LEU A 148 -4.21 13.15 2.45
CA LEU A 148 -2.82 12.69 2.45
C LEU A 148 -1.89 13.68 1.76
N ALA A 149 -2.34 14.91 1.49
CA ALA A 149 -1.58 15.93 0.73
C ALA A 149 -0.19 16.21 1.33
N ASN A 150 -0.05 16.15 2.66
CA ASN A 150 1.24 16.33 3.33
C ASN A 150 2.29 15.25 3.01
N TRP A 151 1.87 14.15 2.40
CA TRP A 151 2.74 13.04 2.00
C TRP A 151 2.87 12.91 0.48
N VAL A 152 2.34 13.88 -0.27
CA VAL A 152 2.56 13.97 -1.73
C VAL A 152 3.94 14.55 -1.94
N GLU A 153 4.81 13.78 -2.57
CA GLU A 153 6.15 14.22 -2.94
C GLU A 153 6.22 14.45 -4.44
N PRO A 154 6.84 15.55 -4.87
CA PRO A 154 7.10 15.78 -6.28
C PRO A 154 7.87 14.58 -6.84
N ALA A 155 7.51 14.18 -8.06
CA ALA A 155 8.27 13.14 -8.76
C ALA A 155 9.74 13.56 -8.76
N PRO A 156 10.68 12.66 -8.43
CA PRO A 156 12.09 12.99 -8.56
C PRO A 156 12.29 13.49 -9.98
N ASP A 157 12.89 14.66 -10.10
CA ASP A 157 13.16 15.29 -11.37
C ASP A 157 13.86 14.25 -12.26
N SER A 158 13.05 13.59 -13.08
CA SER A 158 13.59 12.67 -14.09
C SER A 158 14.33 13.61 -15.03
N GLY A 159 15.63 13.77 -14.78
CA GLY A 159 16.52 14.65 -15.54
C GLY A 159 16.23 14.46 -17.02
N ARG A 160 15.34 15.27 -17.53
CA ARG A 160 15.16 15.45 -18.96
C ARG A 160 16.53 15.87 -19.46
N PRO A 161 17.19 15.11 -20.32
CA PRO A 161 18.43 15.57 -20.89
C PRO A 161 18.14 16.92 -21.54
N GLN A 162 18.62 17.98 -20.89
CA GLN A 162 18.53 19.32 -21.44
C GLN A 162 19.22 19.30 -22.81
N GLY A 163 18.43 19.63 -23.79
CA GLY A 163 18.67 19.81 -25.19
C GLY A 163 20.11 19.72 -25.64
N ALA A 164 20.36 18.81 -26.54
CA ALA A 164 21.37 19.00 -27.55
C ALA A 164 21.04 20.31 -28.28
N GLU A 165 21.67 21.41 -27.87
CA GLU A 165 21.75 22.61 -28.68
C GLU A 165 22.35 22.22 -30.02
N LYS A 166 21.49 22.27 -31.04
CA LYS A 166 21.97 22.24 -32.43
C LYS A 166 22.88 23.44 -32.62
N SER A 167 24.17 23.19 -32.61
CA SER A 167 25.12 24.13 -33.17
C SER A 167 24.87 24.21 -34.69
N GLU A 168 24.09 25.19 -35.11
CA GLU A 168 24.10 25.62 -36.50
C GLU A 168 25.46 26.23 -36.77
N SER A 169 26.33 25.44 -37.38
CA SER A 169 27.57 25.93 -37.97
C SER A 169 27.24 26.49 -39.33
N SER A 170 27.29 27.82 -39.41
CA SER A 170 27.34 28.56 -40.67
C SER A 170 28.53 28.14 -41.50
N LYS A 171 28.31 27.78 -42.74
CA LYS A 171 29.11 28.14 -43.91
C LYS A 171 28.30 28.00 -45.17
#